data_069b5d86880fc1c1399e4f9f7b639b7c
#
_entry.id   069b5d86880fc1c1399e4f9f7b639b7c
#
_cell.length_a   1.000
_cell.length_b   1.000
_cell.length_c   1.000
_cell.angle_alpha   90.00
_cell.angle_beta   90.00
_cell.angle_gamma   90.00
#
_symmetry.space_group_name_H-M   'P 1'
#
loop_
_entity.id
_entity.type
_entity.pdbx_description
1 polymer ?
#
loop_
_entity_poly.entity_id
_entity_poly.type
_entity_poly.pdbx_seq_one_letter_code
_entity_poly.pdbx_strand_id
1 'polypeptide(L)'
;MTLSSQHWPKIHGKDQTLAGAEALVRWQRDARTIWYPDVFLPILEETGEIQALDYYVYEETFIWMNQRQKEGKRIVPVSLNVSPVHFRDIQSFTKKVMNLIEKYEIEPHNLIFEITETTFIHNIEAVN
;
A
#
# COMPACT_ATOMS: atom_id res chain seq x y z
N MET A 1 -5.05 12.40 -16.62
CA MET A 1 -5.36 11.24 -15.75
C MET A 1 -4.77 11.44 -14.39
N THR A 2 -5.50 11.09 -13.36
CA THR A 2 -5.07 11.27 -11.98
C THR A 2 -5.13 9.94 -11.24
N LEU A 3 -4.03 9.59 -10.58
CA LEU A 3 -4.01 8.48 -9.64
C LEU A 3 -4.36 8.99 -8.26
N SER A 4 -5.18 8.24 -7.55
CA SER A 4 -5.52 8.58 -6.18
C SER A 4 -5.44 7.34 -5.30
N SER A 5 -5.02 7.51 -4.05
CA SER A 5 -5.06 6.45 -3.07
C SER A 5 -6.24 6.68 -2.12
N GLN A 6 -6.88 5.59 -1.71
CA GLN A 6 -8.00 5.63 -0.80
C GLN A 6 -7.73 4.71 0.37
N HIS A 7 -8.16 5.14 1.55
CA HIS A 7 -7.95 4.39 2.77
C HIS A 7 -9.30 3.92 3.31
N TRP A 8 -9.51 2.62 3.27
CA TRP A 8 -10.77 2.01 3.67
C TRP A 8 -10.66 1.50 5.10
N PRO A 9 -11.54 1.95 6.00
CA PRO A 9 -11.51 1.49 7.38
C PRO A 9 -11.91 0.03 7.49
N LYS A 10 -11.22 -0.70 8.37
CA LYS A 10 -11.58 -2.06 8.77
C LYS A 10 -12.28 -1.97 10.12
N ILE A 11 -13.49 -2.53 10.20
CA ILE A 11 -14.29 -2.49 11.42
C ILE A 11 -14.11 -3.79 12.20
N HIS A 12 -13.87 -3.66 13.49
CA HIS A 12 -13.62 -4.80 14.37
C HIS A 12 -14.93 -5.35 14.96
N GLY A 13 -15.27 -6.59 14.58
CA GLY A 13 -16.32 -7.40 15.21
C GLY A 13 -17.64 -6.72 15.52
N LYS A 14 -18.24 -7.13 16.63
CA LYS A 14 -19.56 -6.65 17.06
C LYS A 14 -19.52 -5.23 17.61
N ASP A 15 -18.36 -4.78 18.04
CA ASP A 15 -18.22 -3.47 18.69
C ASP A 15 -18.17 -2.31 17.70
N GLN A 16 -18.09 -2.61 16.40
CA GLN A 16 -18.05 -1.58 15.37
C GLN A 16 -16.90 -0.58 15.56
N THR A 17 -15.87 -0.96 16.33
CA THR A 17 -14.71 -0.10 16.54
C THR A 17 -13.74 -0.23 15.39
N LEU A 18 -13.04 0.88 15.07
CA LEU A 18 -12.06 0.88 14.00
C LEU A 18 -10.83 0.04 14.41
N ALA A 19 -10.64 -1.11 13.72
CA ALA A 19 -9.53 -2.03 13.99
C ALA A 19 -8.31 -1.72 13.13
N GLY A 20 -8.51 -1.11 11.97
CA GLY A 20 -7.43 -0.80 11.05
C GLY A 20 -7.93 -0.14 9.79
N ALA A 21 -7.04 0.03 8.84
CA ALA A 21 -7.37 0.58 7.54
C ALA A 21 -6.57 -0.15 6.47
N GLU A 22 -7.05 -0.11 5.24
CA GLU A 22 -6.35 -0.68 4.09
C GLU A 22 -6.14 0.40 3.06
N ALA A 23 -4.92 0.48 2.53
CA ALA A 23 -4.59 1.42 1.48
C ALA A 23 -4.93 0.81 0.14
N LEU A 24 -5.86 1.43 -0.56
CA LEU A 24 -6.31 0.98 -1.88
C LEU A 24 -6.08 2.09 -2.89
N VAL A 25 -5.78 1.72 -4.12
CA VAL A 25 -5.52 2.68 -5.19
C VAL A 25 -6.65 2.64 -6.22
N ARG A 26 -6.98 3.80 -6.74
CA ARG A 26 -7.96 3.97 -7.83
C ARG A 26 -7.35 4.89 -8.87
N TRP A 27 -7.60 4.61 -10.12
CA TRP A 27 -7.14 5.46 -11.22
C TRP A 27 -8.31 6.25 -11.75
N GLN A 28 -8.33 7.54 -11.45
CA GLN A 28 -9.36 8.44 -11.97
C GLN A 28 -8.92 8.97 -13.32
N ARG A 29 -9.58 8.48 -14.39
CA ARG A 29 -9.26 8.87 -15.75
C ARG A 29 -9.80 10.26 -16.06
N ASP A 30 -11.05 10.52 -15.65
CA ASP A 30 -11.71 11.82 -15.79
C ASP A 30 -12.74 11.97 -14.66
N ALA A 31 -13.55 13.05 -14.68
CA ALA A 31 -14.50 13.34 -13.62
C ALA A 31 -15.58 12.26 -13.44
N ARG A 32 -15.75 11.37 -14.44
CA ARG A 32 -16.82 10.37 -14.45
C ARG A 32 -16.31 8.94 -14.40
N THR A 33 -15.05 8.71 -14.75
CA THR A 33 -14.51 7.36 -14.94
C THR A 33 -13.41 7.07 -13.92
N ILE A 34 -13.64 6.05 -13.09
CA ILE A 34 -12.65 5.53 -12.16
C ILE A 34 -12.31 4.11 -12.58
N TRP A 35 -11.03 3.83 -12.80
CA TRP A 35 -10.55 2.48 -13.08
C TRP A 35 -10.07 1.84 -11.80
N TYR A 36 -10.53 0.61 -11.55
CA TYR A 36 -10.15 -0.16 -10.38
C TYR A 36 -8.90 -1.00 -10.68
N PRO A 37 -8.20 -1.45 -9.62
CA PRO A 37 -6.91 -2.15 -9.79
C PRO A 37 -6.95 -3.36 -10.73
N ASP A 38 -8.03 -4.14 -10.74
CA ASP A 38 -8.16 -5.30 -11.63
C ASP A 38 -8.08 -4.93 -13.10
N VAL A 39 -8.36 -3.67 -13.45
CA VAL A 39 -8.29 -3.18 -14.83
C VAL A 39 -6.88 -2.69 -15.17
N PHE A 40 -6.26 -1.87 -14.31
CA PHE A 40 -5.01 -1.20 -14.68
C PHE A 40 -3.75 -1.85 -14.12
N LEU A 41 -3.81 -2.62 -13.03
CA LEU A 41 -2.61 -3.25 -12.47
C LEU A 41 -1.90 -4.18 -13.45
N PRO A 42 -2.60 -5.05 -14.22
CA PRO A 42 -1.91 -5.89 -15.18
C PRO A 42 -1.11 -5.11 -16.22
N ILE A 43 -1.63 -3.93 -16.62
CA ILE A 43 -0.94 -3.06 -17.57
C ILE A 43 0.34 -2.51 -16.94
N LEU A 44 0.26 -2.05 -15.71
CA LEU A 44 1.41 -1.51 -14.99
C LEU A 44 2.46 -2.57 -14.69
N GLU A 45 2.03 -3.80 -14.40
CA GLU A 45 2.95 -4.92 -14.20
C GLU A 45 3.72 -5.23 -15.47
N GLU A 46 3.03 -5.21 -16.62
CA GLU A 46 3.63 -5.46 -17.92
C GLU A 46 4.64 -4.40 -18.31
N THR A 47 4.35 -3.13 -18.03
CA THR A 47 5.24 -2.01 -18.35
C THR A 47 6.33 -1.79 -17.31
N GLY A 48 6.23 -2.42 -16.13
CA GLY A 48 7.16 -2.21 -15.03
C GLY A 48 6.87 -0.99 -14.17
N GLU A 49 5.78 -0.30 -14.43
CA GLU A 49 5.43 0.92 -13.68
C GLU A 49 4.79 0.64 -12.33
N ILE A 50 4.51 -0.63 -12.02
CA ILE A 50 3.87 -1.01 -10.75
C ILE A 50 4.70 -0.62 -9.54
N GLN A 51 6.03 -0.61 -9.64
CA GLN A 51 6.91 -0.22 -8.54
C GLN A 51 6.65 1.22 -8.13
N ALA A 52 6.59 2.12 -9.11
CA ALA A 52 6.36 3.53 -8.84
C ALA A 52 4.98 3.75 -8.22
N LEU A 53 3.99 2.98 -8.66
CA LEU A 53 2.65 3.05 -8.09
C LEU A 53 2.65 2.64 -6.62
N ASP A 54 3.32 1.53 -6.29
CA ASP A 54 3.38 1.05 -4.91
C ASP A 54 4.02 2.10 -4.00
N TYR A 55 5.14 2.68 -4.40
CA TYR A 55 5.80 3.72 -3.60
C TYR A 55 4.93 4.97 -3.45
N TYR A 56 4.19 5.33 -4.50
CA TYR A 56 3.24 6.43 -4.42
C TYR A 56 2.16 6.15 -3.37
N VAL A 57 1.58 4.95 -3.39
CA VAL A 57 0.55 4.56 -2.43
C VAL A 57 1.11 4.57 -1.00
N TYR A 58 2.32 4.05 -0.81
CA TYR A 58 2.96 4.03 0.51
C TYR A 58 3.20 5.44 1.02
N GLU A 59 3.72 6.32 0.18
CA GLU A 59 3.99 7.70 0.59
C GLU A 59 2.70 8.43 0.95
N GLU A 60 1.67 8.33 0.12
CA GLU A 60 0.38 8.95 0.40
C GLU A 60 -0.24 8.41 1.69
N THR A 61 -0.11 7.11 1.93
CA THR A 61 -0.59 6.48 3.15
C THR A 61 0.14 7.02 4.38
N PHE A 62 1.46 7.14 4.27
CA PHE A 62 2.27 7.62 5.39
C PHE A 62 2.01 9.09 5.69
N ILE A 63 1.76 9.90 4.65
CA ILE A 63 1.34 11.30 4.83
C ILE A 63 0.03 11.35 5.62
N TRP A 64 -0.94 10.51 5.24
CA TRP A 64 -2.23 10.44 5.92
C TRP A 64 -2.06 10.00 7.39
N MET A 65 -1.25 8.97 7.64
CA MET A 65 -0.99 8.49 9.00
C MET A 65 -0.30 9.56 9.85
N ASN A 66 0.71 10.22 9.28
CA ASN A 66 1.43 11.30 9.97
C ASN A 66 0.50 12.44 10.33
N GLN A 67 -0.41 12.82 9.42
CA GLN A 67 -1.38 13.88 9.66
C GLN A 67 -2.34 13.50 10.79
N ARG A 68 -2.84 12.26 10.81
CA ARG A 68 -3.70 11.79 11.89
C ARG A 68 -2.98 11.86 13.24
N GLN A 69 -1.71 11.47 13.25
CA GLN A 69 -0.89 11.52 14.46
C GLN A 69 -0.73 12.95 14.97
N LYS A 70 -0.46 13.89 14.07
CA LYS A 70 -0.32 15.32 14.42
C LYS A 70 -1.62 15.91 14.93
N GLU A 71 -2.75 15.46 14.45
CA GLU A 71 -4.07 15.91 14.87
C GLU A 71 -4.54 15.25 16.17
N GLY A 72 -3.73 14.35 16.73
CA GLY A 72 -4.08 13.63 17.96
C GLY A 72 -5.16 12.59 17.77
N LYS A 73 -5.43 12.18 16.54
CA LYS A 73 -6.41 11.14 16.26
C LYS A 73 -5.84 9.76 16.57
N ARG A 74 -6.73 8.81 16.84
CA ARG A 74 -6.34 7.44 17.09
C ARG A 74 -5.57 6.88 15.89
N ILE A 75 -4.42 6.26 16.17
CA ILE A 75 -3.61 5.61 15.16
C ILE A 75 -4.08 4.16 15.04
N VAL A 76 -4.38 3.74 13.82
CA VAL A 76 -4.85 2.39 13.53
C VAL A 76 -3.84 1.69 12.62
N PRO A 77 -3.72 0.34 12.73
CA PRO A 77 -2.87 -0.39 11.80
C PRO A 77 -3.35 -0.24 10.35
N VAL A 78 -2.41 -0.10 9.43
CA VAL A 78 -2.72 0.08 8.00
C VAL A 78 -2.11 -1.07 7.21
N SER A 79 -2.92 -1.68 6.35
CA SER A 79 -2.48 -2.75 5.46
C SER A 79 -2.09 -2.18 4.11
N LEU A 80 -0.93 -2.62 3.62
CA LEU A 80 -0.36 -2.20 2.35
C LEU A 80 -0.09 -3.43 1.50
N ASN A 81 -0.50 -3.40 0.24
CA ASN A 81 -0.24 -4.50 -0.68
C ASN A 81 1.16 -4.38 -1.26
N VAL A 82 1.84 -5.51 -1.41
CA VAL A 82 3.20 -5.57 -1.96
C VAL A 82 3.16 -6.31 -3.29
N SER A 83 3.56 -5.63 -4.37
CA SER A 83 3.60 -6.24 -5.69
C SER A 83 4.78 -7.21 -5.83
N PRO A 84 4.61 -8.31 -6.58
CA PRO A 84 5.66 -9.33 -6.72
C PRO A 84 6.99 -8.80 -7.22
N VAL A 85 6.98 -7.74 -8.02
CA VAL A 85 8.18 -7.18 -8.63
C VAL A 85 9.23 -6.77 -7.60
N HIS A 86 8.81 -6.39 -6.40
CA HIS A 86 9.73 -5.94 -5.35
C HIS A 86 10.64 -7.07 -4.85
N PHE A 87 10.24 -8.32 -5.05
CA PHE A 87 11.05 -9.47 -4.62
C PHE A 87 12.25 -9.72 -5.50
N ARG A 88 12.31 -9.08 -6.68
CA ARG A 88 13.49 -9.15 -7.54
C ARG A 88 14.68 -8.39 -6.96
N ASP A 89 14.39 -7.38 -6.15
CA ASP A 89 15.41 -6.61 -5.43
C ASP A 89 14.82 -6.14 -4.10
N ILE A 90 14.71 -7.08 -3.18
CA ILE A 90 14.09 -6.84 -1.87
C ILE A 90 14.88 -5.84 -1.04
N GLN A 91 16.19 -5.76 -1.23
CA GLN A 91 17.01 -4.81 -0.49
C GLN A 91 16.67 -3.37 -0.88
N SER A 92 16.50 -3.12 -2.18
CA SER A 92 16.09 -1.80 -2.66
C SER A 92 14.70 -1.42 -2.13
N PHE A 93 13.76 -2.37 -2.16
CA PHE A 93 12.42 -2.17 -1.62
C PHE A 93 12.47 -1.82 -0.14
N THR A 94 13.17 -2.62 0.65
CA THR A 94 13.28 -2.41 2.09
C THR A 94 13.87 -1.05 2.41
N LYS A 95 14.94 -0.66 1.69
CA LYS A 95 15.59 0.63 1.91
C LYS A 95 14.65 1.80 1.64
N LYS A 96 13.91 1.74 0.53
CA LYS A 96 12.97 2.80 0.17
C LYS A 96 11.83 2.91 1.17
N VAL A 97 11.28 1.78 1.60
CA VAL A 97 10.20 1.76 2.59
C VAL A 97 10.69 2.30 3.93
N MET A 98 11.87 1.87 4.37
CA MET A 98 12.44 2.38 5.63
C MET A 98 12.70 3.88 5.58
N ASN A 99 13.14 4.41 4.44
CA ASN A 99 13.33 5.84 4.27
C ASN A 99 12.01 6.60 4.41
N LEU A 100 10.93 6.06 3.86
CA LEU A 100 9.60 6.67 3.98
C LEU A 100 9.08 6.60 5.42
N ILE A 101 9.27 5.47 6.08
CA ILE A 101 8.89 5.29 7.49
C ILE A 101 9.58 6.34 8.35
N GLU A 102 10.88 6.54 8.13
CA GLU A 102 11.66 7.51 8.88
C GLU A 102 11.24 8.95 8.56
N LYS A 103 11.04 9.24 7.26
CA LYS A 103 10.65 10.58 6.81
C LYS A 103 9.34 11.06 7.44
N TYR A 104 8.36 10.16 7.55
CA TYR A 104 7.04 10.51 8.07
C TYR A 104 6.82 10.07 9.51
N GLU A 105 7.87 9.60 10.18
CA GLU A 105 7.84 9.23 11.60
C GLU A 105 6.75 8.20 11.91
N ILE A 106 6.67 7.16 11.06
CA ILE A 106 5.68 6.11 11.20
C ILE A 106 6.18 5.05 12.18
N GLU A 107 5.30 4.60 13.08
CA GLU A 107 5.60 3.46 13.94
C GLU A 107 5.44 2.16 13.13
N PRO A 108 6.52 1.39 12.93
CA PRO A 108 6.46 0.20 12.06
C PRO A 108 5.41 -0.83 12.47
N HIS A 109 5.11 -0.94 13.76
CA HIS A 109 4.10 -1.91 14.23
C HIS A 109 2.68 -1.56 13.76
N ASN A 110 2.47 -0.36 13.25
CA ASN A 110 1.19 0.05 12.68
C ASN A 110 1.09 -0.26 11.19
N LEU A 111 2.09 -0.91 10.60
CA LEU A 111 2.10 -1.27 9.19
C LEU A 111 2.00 -2.78 9.02
N ILE A 112 1.13 -3.20 8.10
CA ILE A 112 0.95 -4.60 7.74
C ILE A 112 1.16 -4.70 6.23
N PHE A 113 2.24 -5.40 5.81
CA PHE A 113 2.50 -5.61 4.39
C PHE A 113 1.88 -6.94 3.98
N GLU A 114 0.97 -6.90 3.02
CA GLU A 114 0.24 -8.07 2.56
C GLU A 114 0.82 -8.59 1.25
N ILE A 115 1.17 -9.87 1.24
CA ILE A 115 1.71 -10.56 0.08
C ILE A 115 0.69 -11.63 -0.29
N THR A 116 0.32 -11.69 -1.58
CA THR A 116 -0.62 -12.71 -2.02
C THR A 116 0.00 -14.10 -1.90
N GLU A 117 -0.83 -15.12 -1.70
CA GLU A 117 -0.37 -16.50 -1.63
C GLU A 117 0.38 -16.91 -2.90
N THR A 118 -0.14 -16.54 -4.07
CA THR A 118 0.49 -16.80 -5.35
C THR A 118 1.88 -16.17 -5.44
N THR A 119 2.00 -14.91 -5.01
CA THR A 119 3.28 -14.19 -4.98
C THR A 119 4.29 -14.92 -4.08
N PHE A 120 3.86 -15.35 -2.91
CA PHE A 120 4.71 -16.03 -1.94
C PHE A 120 5.26 -17.34 -2.53
N ILE A 121 4.39 -18.15 -3.13
CA ILE A 121 4.76 -19.43 -3.74
C ILE A 121 5.78 -19.22 -4.86
N HIS A 122 5.53 -18.26 -5.76
CA HIS A 122 6.44 -17.96 -6.87
C HIS A 122 7.82 -17.57 -6.39
N ASN A 123 7.92 -16.82 -5.30
CA ASN A 123 9.21 -16.39 -4.78
C ASN A 123 9.95 -17.51 -4.06
N ILE A 124 9.25 -18.41 -3.41
CA ILE A 124 9.85 -19.60 -2.83
C ILE A 124 10.46 -20.48 -3.93
N GLU A 125 9.73 -20.69 -5.01
CA GLU A 125 10.22 -21.48 -6.15
C GLU A 125 11.44 -20.85 -6.81
N ALA A 126 11.47 -19.53 -6.90
CA ALA A 126 12.60 -18.82 -7.50
C ALA A 126 13.87 -18.90 -6.65
N VAL A 127 13.74 -19.06 -5.33
CA VAL A 127 14.87 -19.17 -4.41
C VAL A 127 15.44 -20.58 -4.40
N ASN A 128 14.58 -21.57 -4.60
CA ASN A 128 14.98 -22.97 -4.63
C ASN A 128 15.47 -23.40 -6.01
#